data_4ae641006321b54005a0d40bcdd5443d
#
_entry.id   4ae641006321b54005a0d40bcdd5443d
#
_cell.length_a   1.000
_cell.length_b   1.000
_cell.length_c   1.000
_cell.angle_alpha   90.00
_cell.angle_beta   90.00
_cell.angle_gamma   90.00
#
_symmetry.space_group_name_H-M   'P 1'
#
loop_
_entity.id
_entity.type
_entity.pdbx_description
1 polymer ?
#
loop_
_entity_poly.entity_id
_entity_poly.type
_entity_poly.pdbx_seq_one_letter_code
_entity_poly.pdbx_strand_id
1 'polypeptide(L)'
;MGHKLTDAQTKRWATTGVILKDGVATPTRTVSEQLGARGSGSMLLERRPSGEIEVYLAVRRGGRQERKKLGQFGKLSADGQIQRLAYWRQEAERVAAAARDFPTLDAYENHVQRLKAEQQRIESQAARQGSFEQLLLAYVADMERRGKTSARGVMGALELDVINAFPDLAGTKAKEIQPEDISQILRHCINRKPASKGRGRRKTQASATNGKLTAANRLRSYLRAAFSFGLKHDLNPLRAGDAVLFGLRYNPVADLPTIEGAERANTEALNGDELRQVLRAVAGLPGRRQPIANAMIYLAGQRVQMLLRATWADLSEDPEHGTVLRLVDYKGGKGTPPRDHLLPISGRVEEVLAPLLTPRTGAGPFSLDGVRKVSAHTVQKIFSELGSVLAAQGLTRTFTWRTMRATIETHLAMLGVDEQRRAWLLSHGRSGVQAKHYDRYSYLKEKREDLVKWAAYLDAMLDNPA
;
A
#
# COMPACT_ATOMS: atom_id res chain seq x y z
N MET A 1 -64.21 -27.43 -25.07
CA MET A 1 -63.53 -26.26 -24.45
C MET A 1 -63.28 -26.60 -22.99
N GLY A 2 -62.03 -26.54 -22.52
CA GLY A 2 -61.73 -26.84 -21.11
C GLY A 2 -62.35 -25.79 -20.21
N HIS A 3 -62.90 -26.21 -19.13
CA HIS A 3 -63.64 -25.36 -18.16
C HIS A 3 -62.56 -24.44 -17.45
N LYS A 4 -62.56 -23.10 -17.71
CA LYS A 4 -61.72 -22.14 -17.02
C LYS A 4 -62.34 -21.76 -15.69
N LEU A 5 -61.66 -22.02 -14.58
CA LEU A 5 -62.10 -21.62 -13.25
C LEU A 5 -62.01 -20.13 -13.02
N THR A 6 -62.90 -19.55 -12.27
CA THR A 6 -62.78 -18.21 -11.70
C THR A 6 -62.11 -18.27 -10.34
N ASP A 7 -61.56 -17.13 -9.86
CA ASP A 7 -60.98 -17.05 -8.51
C ASP A 7 -62.01 -17.44 -7.41
N ALA A 8 -63.29 -17.06 -7.58
CA ALA A 8 -64.36 -17.41 -6.65
C ALA A 8 -64.59 -18.91 -6.61
N GLN A 9 -64.72 -19.56 -7.79
CA GLN A 9 -64.83 -21.00 -7.89
C GLN A 9 -63.63 -21.74 -7.29
N THR A 10 -62.43 -21.25 -7.51
CA THR A 10 -61.22 -21.84 -6.95
C THR A 10 -61.16 -21.73 -5.42
N LYS A 11 -61.57 -20.60 -4.84
CA LYS A 11 -61.68 -20.42 -3.39
C LYS A 11 -62.77 -21.42 -2.79
N ARG A 12 -63.93 -21.55 -3.45
CA ARG A 12 -64.93 -22.47 -3.03
C ARG A 12 -64.47 -23.94 -3.09
N TRP A 13 -63.77 -24.29 -4.19
CA TRP A 13 -63.18 -25.62 -4.33
C TRP A 13 -62.09 -25.89 -3.26
N ALA A 14 -61.27 -24.91 -2.95
CA ALA A 14 -60.26 -25.01 -1.88
C ALA A 14 -60.94 -25.45 -0.55
N THR A 15 -62.07 -24.87 -0.22
CA THR A 15 -62.76 -25.12 1.02
C THR A 15 -63.60 -26.45 0.96
N THR A 16 -64.34 -26.66 -0.11
CA THR A 16 -65.36 -27.77 -0.20
C THR A 16 -64.76 -29.02 -0.83
N GLY A 17 -63.73 -28.99 -1.60
CA GLY A 17 -63.22 -30.10 -2.39
C GLY A 17 -64.05 -30.45 -3.63
N VAL A 18 -65.09 -29.69 -3.92
CA VAL A 18 -66.08 -29.97 -4.97
C VAL A 18 -66.10 -28.85 -6.01
N ILE A 19 -66.16 -29.21 -7.28
CA ILE A 19 -66.32 -28.27 -8.39
C ILE A 19 -67.69 -28.52 -9.06
N LEU A 20 -68.35 -27.45 -9.46
CA LEU A 20 -69.54 -27.52 -10.31
C LEU A 20 -69.10 -27.64 -11.77
N LYS A 21 -69.38 -28.80 -12.38
CA LYS A 21 -69.31 -29.02 -13.82
C LYS A 21 -70.70 -29.22 -14.37
N ASP A 22 -71.09 -28.36 -15.29
CA ASP A 22 -72.35 -28.39 -15.96
C ASP A 22 -73.59 -28.55 -14.97
N GLY A 23 -73.49 -27.84 -13.83
CA GLY A 23 -74.44 -27.84 -12.76
C GLY A 23 -74.32 -29.02 -11.77
N VAL A 24 -73.48 -30.01 -12.00
CA VAL A 24 -73.24 -31.16 -11.15
C VAL A 24 -72.04 -30.96 -10.24
N ALA A 25 -72.21 -31.14 -8.93
CA ALA A 25 -71.21 -31.08 -7.92
C ALA A 25 -70.30 -32.32 -7.98
N THR A 26 -69.09 -32.20 -8.41
CA THR A 26 -68.12 -33.29 -8.59
C THR A 26 -66.89 -33.13 -7.66
N PRO A 27 -66.66 -34.10 -6.75
CA PRO A 27 -65.43 -34.12 -5.96
C PRO A 27 -64.20 -34.26 -6.90
N THR A 28 -63.23 -33.32 -6.80
CA THR A 28 -62.14 -33.31 -7.71
C THR A 28 -60.85 -32.86 -6.97
N ARG A 29 -59.78 -33.58 -7.18
CA ARG A 29 -58.46 -33.22 -6.61
C ARG A 29 -57.63 -32.32 -7.54
N THR A 30 -57.87 -32.45 -8.85
CA THR A 30 -57.10 -31.73 -9.84
C THR A 30 -57.94 -31.08 -10.91
N VAL A 31 -57.61 -29.91 -11.40
CA VAL A 31 -58.20 -29.24 -12.55
C VAL A 31 -57.15 -28.81 -13.52
N SER A 32 -57.34 -29.06 -14.79
CA SER A 32 -56.42 -28.66 -15.86
C SER A 32 -57.08 -27.64 -16.78
N GLU A 33 -56.42 -26.55 -17.00
CA GLU A 33 -56.78 -25.52 -18.00
C GLU A 33 -55.74 -25.48 -19.11
N GLN A 34 -56.18 -25.62 -20.36
CA GLN A 34 -55.28 -25.57 -21.51
C GLN A 34 -54.75 -24.14 -21.74
N LEU A 35 -53.45 -24.01 -21.97
CA LEU A 35 -52.79 -22.76 -22.24
C LEU A 35 -52.72 -22.53 -23.78
N GLY A 36 -53.24 -21.39 -24.25
CA GLY A 36 -53.08 -20.96 -25.65
C GLY A 36 -53.44 -22.01 -26.71
N ALA A 37 -52.60 -22.12 -27.75
CA ALA A 37 -52.75 -23.03 -28.86
C ALA A 37 -52.44 -24.50 -28.50
N ARG A 38 -52.92 -25.45 -29.32
CA ARG A 38 -52.68 -26.88 -29.13
C ARG A 38 -51.17 -27.17 -29.05
N GLY A 39 -50.75 -27.80 -27.95
CA GLY A 39 -49.32 -28.09 -27.69
C GLY A 39 -48.61 -27.14 -26.72
N SER A 40 -49.23 -26.03 -26.33
CA SER A 40 -48.63 -25.07 -25.38
C SER A 40 -48.63 -25.54 -23.92
N GLY A 41 -49.13 -26.74 -23.64
CA GLY A 41 -49.26 -27.26 -22.27
C GLY A 41 -50.53 -26.83 -21.58
N SER A 42 -50.65 -27.14 -20.31
CA SER A 42 -51.81 -26.80 -19.48
C SER A 42 -51.38 -26.31 -18.10
N MET A 43 -52.11 -25.37 -17.54
CA MET A 43 -52.04 -25.03 -16.14
C MET A 43 -52.84 -26.09 -15.34
N LEU A 44 -52.16 -26.78 -14.42
CA LEU A 44 -52.78 -27.79 -13.57
C LEU A 44 -52.87 -27.20 -12.15
N LEU A 45 -54.07 -27.21 -11.62
CA LEU A 45 -54.38 -26.86 -10.24
C LEU A 45 -54.59 -28.15 -9.44
N GLU A 46 -53.90 -28.30 -8.34
CA GLU A 46 -54.00 -29.46 -7.46
C GLU A 46 -54.37 -29.02 -6.05
N ARG A 47 -55.51 -29.54 -5.54
CA ARG A 47 -55.94 -29.30 -4.17
C ARG A 47 -55.29 -30.30 -3.22
N ARG A 48 -54.60 -29.75 -2.22
CA ARG A 48 -54.01 -30.53 -1.12
C ARG A 48 -55.08 -30.86 -0.03
N PRO A 49 -54.86 -31.87 0.81
CA PRO A 49 -55.68 -32.14 1.94
C PRO A 49 -55.94 -30.96 2.87
N SER A 50 -54.97 -30.07 3.00
CA SER A 50 -55.07 -28.81 3.75
C SER A 50 -56.05 -27.79 3.17
N GLY A 51 -56.58 -28.02 1.95
CA GLY A 51 -57.35 -27.04 1.21
C GLY A 51 -56.54 -26.07 0.35
N GLU A 52 -55.25 -26.09 0.42
CA GLU A 52 -54.38 -25.28 -0.42
C GLU A 52 -54.44 -25.73 -1.88
N ILE A 53 -54.39 -24.77 -2.81
CA ILE A 53 -54.33 -25.04 -4.25
C ILE A 53 -52.95 -24.77 -4.79
N GLU A 54 -52.23 -25.80 -5.14
CA GLU A 54 -50.96 -25.70 -5.82
C GLU A 54 -51.16 -25.56 -7.33
N VAL A 55 -50.29 -24.74 -7.96
CA VAL A 55 -50.35 -24.44 -9.39
C VAL A 55 -49.14 -25.04 -10.07
N TYR A 56 -49.39 -25.79 -11.13
CA TYR A 56 -48.36 -26.44 -11.94
C TYR A 56 -48.49 -26.07 -13.42
N LEU A 57 -47.40 -26.01 -14.11
CA LEU A 57 -47.36 -26.17 -15.56
C LEU A 57 -47.25 -27.67 -15.88
N ALA A 58 -48.11 -28.16 -16.74
CA ALA A 58 -48.03 -29.51 -17.30
C ALA A 58 -47.82 -29.44 -18.79
N VAL A 59 -46.79 -30.11 -19.31
CA VAL A 59 -46.43 -30.16 -20.74
C VAL A 59 -46.28 -31.61 -21.14
N ARG A 60 -46.74 -31.99 -22.35
CA ARG A 60 -46.55 -33.33 -22.91
C ARG A 60 -45.45 -33.35 -23.92
N ARG A 61 -44.37 -34.10 -23.65
CA ARG A 61 -43.20 -34.23 -24.51
C ARG A 61 -42.85 -35.72 -24.67
N GLY A 62 -42.57 -36.14 -25.90
CA GLY A 62 -42.18 -37.51 -26.17
C GLY A 62 -43.17 -38.57 -25.60
N GLY A 63 -44.48 -38.26 -25.56
CA GLY A 63 -45.51 -39.16 -25.01
C GLY A 63 -45.64 -39.10 -23.48
N ARG A 64 -44.74 -38.47 -22.77
CA ARG A 64 -44.76 -38.34 -21.29
C ARG A 64 -45.29 -36.97 -20.87
N GLN A 65 -45.99 -36.91 -19.76
CA GLN A 65 -46.41 -35.66 -19.13
C GLN A 65 -45.39 -35.25 -18.08
N GLU A 66 -44.80 -34.08 -18.27
CA GLU A 66 -43.93 -33.42 -17.31
C GLU A 66 -44.70 -32.35 -16.54
N ARG A 67 -44.37 -32.13 -15.26
CA ARG A 67 -45.04 -31.14 -14.41
C ARG A 67 -43.96 -30.29 -13.71
N LYS A 68 -44.17 -28.98 -13.71
CA LYS A 68 -43.38 -28.03 -12.93
C LYS A 68 -44.28 -27.25 -11.99
N LYS A 69 -44.00 -27.25 -10.70
CA LYS A 69 -44.66 -26.39 -9.73
C LYS A 69 -44.34 -24.93 -9.99
N LEU A 70 -45.37 -24.12 -10.18
CA LEU A 70 -45.25 -22.67 -10.36
C LEU A 70 -45.38 -21.92 -9.03
N GLY A 71 -46.29 -22.36 -8.19
CA GLY A 71 -46.54 -21.79 -6.89
C GLY A 71 -47.85 -22.20 -6.26
N GLN A 72 -48.56 -21.31 -5.56
CA GLN A 72 -49.76 -21.56 -4.78
C GLN A 72 -50.76 -20.43 -4.99
N PHE A 73 -52.00 -20.78 -5.35
CA PHE A 73 -53.10 -19.84 -5.53
C PHE A 73 -53.41 -19.09 -4.23
N GLY A 74 -53.63 -17.78 -4.31
CA GLY A 74 -54.03 -16.95 -3.18
C GLY A 74 -52.93 -16.59 -2.21
N LYS A 75 -51.66 -17.00 -2.47
CA LYS A 75 -50.49 -16.57 -1.71
C LYS A 75 -50.10 -15.14 -2.07
N LEU A 76 -49.50 -14.41 -1.12
CA LEU A 76 -48.91 -13.10 -1.38
C LEU A 76 -47.61 -13.29 -2.14
N SER A 77 -47.40 -12.48 -3.14
CA SER A 77 -46.07 -12.30 -3.82
C SER A 77 -45.13 -11.45 -2.95
N ALA A 78 -43.87 -11.34 -3.35
CA ALA A 78 -42.87 -10.55 -2.64
C ALA A 78 -43.23 -9.06 -2.55
N ASP A 79 -44.01 -8.54 -3.49
CA ASP A 79 -44.52 -7.17 -3.56
C ASP A 79 -45.89 -7.00 -2.86
N GLY A 80 -46.35 -8.02 -2.11
CA GLY A 80 -47.57 -7.98 -1.30
C GLY A 80 -48.89 -8.16 -2.07
N GLN A 81 -48.84 -8.53 -3.36
CA GLN A 81 -50.06 -8.78 -4.15
C GLN A 81 -50.53 -10.22 -4.04
N ILE A 82 -51.84 -10.42 -3.98
CA ILE A 82 -52.44 -11.76 -3.96
C ILE A 82 -52.33 -12.37 -5.36
N GLN A 83 -51.65 -13.51 -5.48
CA GLN A 83 -51.45 -14.23 -6.73
C GLN A 83 -52.76 -14.97 -7.13
N ARG A 84 -53.55 -14.35 -8.01
CA ARG A 84 -54.81 -14.83 -8.55
C ARG A 84 -54.59 -15.73 -9.77
N LEU A 85 -55.67 -16.39 -10.28
CA LEU A 85 -55.59 -17.27 -11.45
C LEU A 85 -55.08 -16.56 -12.71
N ALA A 86 -55.39 -15.28 -12.91
CA ALA A 86 -54.89 -14.50 -14.04
C ALA A 86 -53.35 -14.43 -14.06
N TYR A 87 -52.73 -14.17 -12.90
CA TYR A 87 -51.29 -14.21 -12.73
C TYR A 87 -50.72 -15.59 -13.08
N TRP A 88 -51.31 -16.65 -12.56
CA TRP A 88 -50.78 -18.00 -12.78
C TRP A 88 -50.97 -18.49 -14.22
N ARG A 89 -52.01 -18.04 -14.93
CA ARG A 89 -52.16 -18.30 -16.36
C ARG A 89 -51.03 -17.67 -17.16
N GLN A 90 -50.80 -16.39 -16.91
CA GLN A 90 -49.72 -15.63 -17.56
C GLN A 90 -48.35 -16.25 -17.25
N GLU A 91 -48.09 -16.62 -16.01
CA GLU A 91 -46.85 -17.25 -15.59
C GLU A 91 -46.65 -18.63 -16.22
N ALA A 92 -47.73 -19.44 -16.28
CA ALA A 92 -47.71 -20.74 -16.94
C ALA A 92 -47.39 -20.60 -18.45
N GLU A 93 -48.02 -19.63 -19.12
CA GLU A 93 -47.74 -19.33 -20.55
C GLU A 93 -46.28 -18.86 -20.75
N ARG A 94 -45.79 -17.97 -19.89
CA ARG A 94 -44.44 -17.48 -19.92
C ARG A 94 -43.40 -18.60 -19.77
N VAL A 95 -43.59 -19.47 -18.77
CA VAL A 95 -42.72 -20.62 -18.52
C VAL A 95 -42.81 -21.64 -19.65
N ALA A 96 -44.02 -21.93 -20.17
CA ALA A 96 -44.20 -22.84 -21.28
C ALA A 96 -43.49 -22.35 -22.56
N ALA A 97 -43.58 -21.05 -22.85
CA ALA A 97 -42.90 -20.44 -23.97
C ALA A 97 -41.35 -20.50 -23.81
N ALA A 98 -40.85 -20.12 -22.65
CA ALA A 98 -39.43 -20.11 -22.35
C ALA A 98 -38.79 -21.52 -22.32
N ALA A 99 -39.58 -22.53 -21.90
CA ALA A 99 -39.13 -23.92 -21.86
C ALA A 99 -39.21 -24.63 -23.22
N ARG A 100 -39.75 -24.02 -24.27
CA ARG A 100 -40.03 -24.67 -25.55
C ARG A 100 -38.82 -25.34 -26.19
N ASP A 101 -37.68 -24.64 -26.15
CA ASP A 101 -36.43 -25.06 -26.79
C ASP A 101 -35.59 -26.04 -25.94
N PHE A 102 -36.08 -26.37 -24.74
CA PHE A 102 -35.39 -27.32 -23.86
C PHE A 102 -36.00 -28.73 -24.00
N PRO A 103 -35.17 -29.78 -23.89
CA PRO A 103 -35.65 -31.17 -24.04
C PRO A 103 -36.66 -31.59 -22.96
N THR A 104 -36.51 -31.05 -21.73
CA THR A 104 -37.41 -31.32 -20.59
C THR A 104 -37.62 -30.05 -19.76
N LEU A 105 -38.69 -30.05 -18.94
CA LEU A 105 -38.91 -28.96 -17.95
C LEU A 105 -37.79 -28.90 -16.90
N ASP A 106 -37.23 -30.03 -16.50
CA ASP A 106 -36.09 -30.11 -15.60
C ASP A 106 -34.83 -29.49 -16.22
N ALA A 107 -34.58 -29.72 -17.50
CA ALA A 107 -33.47 -29.10 -18.22
C ALA A 107 -33.58 -27.56 -18.25
N TYR A 108 -34.79 -27.06 -18.48
CA TYR A 108 -35.05 -25.61 -18.39
C TYR A 108 -34.85 -25.10 -16.96
N GLU A 109 -35.35 -25.80 -15.96
CA GLU A 109 -35.20 -25.41 -14.54
C GLU A 109 -33.71 -25.34 -14.12
N ASN A 110 -32.93 -26.37 -14.46
CA ASN A 110 -31.50 -26.39 -14.22
C ASN A 110 -30.79 -25.24 -14.92
N HIS A 111 -31.22 -24.88 -16.14
CA HIS A 111 -30.66 -23.71 -16.83
C HIS A 111 -30.95 -22.41 -16.09
N VAL A 112 -32.19 -22.19 -15.67
CA VAL A 112 -32.60 -21.01 -14.90
C VAL A 112 -31.85 -20.93 -13.57
N GLN A 113 -31.71 -22.06 -12.86
CA GLN A 113 -30.92 -22.08 -11.61
C GLN A 113 -29.44 -21.75 -11.82
N ARG A 114 -28.84 -22.26 -12.90
CA ARG A 114 -27.45 -21.89 -13.25
C ARG A 114 -27.31 -20.41 -13.53
N LEU A 115 -28.25 -19.83 -14.28
CA LEU A 115 -28.19 -18.37 -14.55
C LEU A 115 -28.34 -17.55 -13.27
N LYS A 116 -29.24 -17.93 -12.37
CA LYS A 116 -29.42 -17.26 -11.08
C LYS A 116 -28.17 -17.39 -10.20
N ALA A 117 -27.60 -18.57 -10.12
CA ALA A 117 -26.38 -18.80 -9.36
C ALA A 117 -25.20 -17.98 -9.92
N GLU A 118 -25.08 -17.91 -11.25
CA GLU A 118 -24.06 -17.09 -11.90
C GLU A 118 -24.27 -15.60 -11.64
N GLN A 119 -25.52 -15.12 -11.73
CA GLN A 119 -25.87 -13.74 -11.41
C GLN A 119 -25.53 -13.42 -9.95
N GLN A 120 -25.92 -14.28 -9.00
CA GLN A 120 -25.59 -14.10 -7.58
C GLN A 120 -24.07 -14.12 -7.34
N ARG A 121 -23.34 -14.98 -8.08
CA ARG A 121 -21.88 -15.01 -8.02
C ARG A 121 -21.27 -13.70 -8.49
N ILE A 122 -21.74 -13.17 -9.62
CA ILE A 122 -21.30 -11.87 -10.16
C ILE A 122 -21.59 -10.74 -9.17
N GLU A 123 -22.79 -10.69 -8.63
CA GLU A 123 -23.20 -9.67 -7.65
C GLU A 123 -22.38 -9.75 -6.37
N SER A 124 -22.15 -10.95 -5.83
CA SER A 124 -21.33 -11.14 -4.64
C SER A 124 -19.87 -10.77 -4.88
N GLN A 125 -19.32 -11.08 -6.06
CA GLN A 125 -17.98 -10.65 -6.44
C GLN A 125 -17.89 -9.12 -6.60
N ALA A 126 -18.92 -8.50 -7.22
CA ALA A 126 -18.97 -7.05 -7.38
C ALA A 126 -19.07 -6.33 -6.03
N ALA A 127 -19.84 -6.87 -5.09
CA ALA A 127 -19.96 -6.33 -3.73
C ALA A 127 -18.65 -6.40 -2.94
N ARG A 128 -17.81 -7.40 -3.20
CA ARG A 128 -16.48 -7.56 -2.56
C ARG A 128 -15.39 -6.68 -3.18
N GLN A 129 -15.64 -6.04 -4.31
CA GLN A 129 -14.62 -5.24 -4.98
C GLN A 129 -14.36 -3.93 -4.26
N GLY A 130 -13.13 -3.77 -3.78
CA GLY A 130 -12.68 -2.61 -3.04
C GLY A 130 -12.49 -1.38 -3.90
N SER A 131 -12.63 -0.22 -3.25
CA SER A 131 -12.34 1.08 -3.85
C SER A 131 -10.84 1.35 -3.97
N PHE A 132 -10.49 2.38 -4.70
CA PHE A 132 -9.12 2.85 -4.81
C PHE A 132 -8.56 3.28 -3.44
N GLU A 133 -9.35 3.98 -2.63
CA GLU A 133 -8.98 4.31 -1.26
C GLU A 133 -8.67 3.06 -0.43
N GLN A 134 -9.56 2.05 -0.48
CA GLN A 134 -9.33 0.80 0.24
C GLN A 134 -8.04 0.09 -0.20
N LEU A 135 -7.70 0.14 -1.49
CA LEU A 135 -6.41 -0.37 -1.99
C LEU A 135 -5.22 0.36 -1.36
N LEU A 136 -5.27 1.70 -1.31
CA LEU A 136 -4.20 2.51 -0.76
C LEU A 136 -4.02 2.26 0.75
N LEU A 137 -5.13 2.20 1.50
CA LEU A 137 -5.13 1.88 2.93
C LEU A 137 -4.60 0.46 3.21
N ALA A 138 -5.04 -0.53 2.45
CA ALA A 138 -4.56 -1.91 2.57
C ALA A 138 -3.06 -2.03 2.27
N TYR A 139 -2.55 -1.27 1.29
CA TYR A 139 -1.13 -1.21 0.99
C TYR A 139 -0.32 -0.61 2.15
N VAL A 140 -0.79 0.50 2.74
CA VAL A 140 -0.10 1.13 3.89
C VAL A 140 -0.13 0.21 5.10
N ALA A 141 -1.27 -0.42 5.40
CA ALA A 141 -1.39 -1.40 6.48
C ALA A 141 -0.42 -2.60 6.29
N ASP A 142 -0.23 -3.06 5.04
CA ASP A 142 0.78 -4.08 4.73
C ASP A 142 2.21 -3.58 4.96
N MET A 143 2.49 -2.30 4.67
CA MET A 143 3.79 -1.70 4.99
C MET A 143 4.04 -1.65 6.51
N GLU A 144 3.03 -1.29 7.30
CA GLU A 144 3.11 -1.23 8.77
C GLU A 144 3.34 -2.62 9.35
N ARG A 145 2.57 -3.61 8.92
CA ARG A 145 2.73 -5.01 9.32
C ARG A 145 4.14 -5.54 9.04
N ARG A 146 4.78 -5.05 7.97
CA ARG A 146 6.18 -5.38 7.61
C ARG A 146 7.21 -4.49 8.32
N GLY A 147 6.81 -3.64 9.26
CA GLY A 147 7.70 -2.75 10.02
C GLY A 147 8.37 -1.66 9.17
N LYS A 148 7.75 -1.22 8.06
CA LYS A 148 8.32 -0.18 7.21
C LYS A 148 8.17 1.20 7.84
N THR A 149 9.26 1.80 8.28
CA THR A 149 9.30 3.13 8.90
C THR A 149 8.77 4.26 8.01
N SER A 150 8.71 4.04 6.69
CA SER A 150 8.18 5.00 5.71
C SER A 150 6.65 4.99 5.60
N ALA A 151 5.93 4.02 6.19
CA ALA A 151 4.48 3.87 6.05
C ALA A 151 3.72 5.17 6.36
N ARG A 152 4.03 5.81 7.49
CA ARG A 152 3.42 7.09 7.89
C ARG A 152 3.64 8.21 6.84
N GLY A 153 4.82 8.27 6.24
CA GLY A 153 5.13 9.28 5.21
C GLY A 153 4.42 8.98 3.90
N VAL A 154 4.28 7.70 3.54
CA VAL A 154 3.50 7.25 2.38
C VAL A 154 2.03 7.59 2.60
N MET A 155 1.46 7.26 3.77
CA MET A 155 0.07 7.57 4.09
C MET A 155 -0.22 9.07 3.96
N GLY A 156 0.60 9.92 4.57
CA GLY A 156 0.40 11.37 4.48
C GLY A 156 0.48 11.93 3.05
N ALA A 157 1.26 11.32 2.16
CA ALA A 157 1.28 11.71 0.75
C ALA A 157 0.02 11.25 -0.01
N LEU A 158 -0.45 10.02 0.27
CA LEU A 158 -1.66 9.48 -0.34
C LEU A 158 -2.91 10.22 0.13
N GLU A 159 -3.02 10.53 1.42
CA GLU A 159 -4.11 11.36 1.95
C GLU A 159 -4.13 12.74 1.29
N LEU A 160 -2.99 13.41 1.25
CA LEU A 160 -2.90 14.79 0.78
C LEU A 160 -3.18 14.94 -0.72
N ASP A 161 -2.58 14.06 -1.54
CA ASP A 161 -2.54 14.24 -2.99
C ASP A 161 -3.52 13.31 -3.74
N VAL A 162 -4.14 12.34 -3.06
CA VAL A 162 -5.10 11.39 -3.66
C VAL A 162 -6.45 11.44 -2.95
N ILE A 163 -6.52 10.95 -1.71
CA ILE A 163 -7.80 10.72 -1.02
C ILE A 163 -8.56 12.04 -0.81
N ASN A 164 -7.88 13.04 -0.23
CA ASN A 164 -8.52 14.35 0.04
C ASN A 164 -8.65 15.24 -1.20
N ALA A 165 -7.77 15.05 -2.19
CA ALA A 165 -7.78 15.87 -3.41
C ALA A 165 -8.78 15.36 -4.46
N PHE A 166 -9.07 14.05 -4.47
CA PHE A 166 -9.92 13.37 -5.45
C PHE A 166 -10.84 12.36 -4.76
N PRO A 167 -11.77 12.80 -3.89
CA PRO A 167 -12.62 11.89 -3.10
C PRO A 167 -13.50 10.99 -3.97
N ASP A 168 -14.03 11.48 -5.07
CA ASP A 168 -14.86 10.69 -6.00
C ASP A 168 -14.03 9.58 -6.65
N LEU A 169 -12.81 9.90 -7.09
CA LEU A 169 -11.90 8.92 -7.65
C LEU A 169 -11.42 7.91 -6.61
N ALA A 170 -11.20 8.35 -5.38
CA ALA A 170 -10.85 7.47 -4.25
C ALA A 170 -11.96 6.46 -3.94
N GLY A 171 -13.23 6.87 -4.11
CA GLY A 171 -14.40 6.00 -3.98
C GLY A 171 -14.64 5.02 -5.13
N THR A 172 -14.04 5.27 -6.31
CA THR A 172 -14.16 4.41 -7.49
C THR A 172 -13.49 3.05 -7.24
N LYS A 173 -14.01 1.99 -7.89
CA LYS A 173 -13.39 0.65 -7.77
C LYS A 173 -11.95 0.66 -8.26
N ALA A 174 -11.05 0.05 -7.49
CA ALA A 174 -9.61 0.07 -7.80
C ALA A 174 -9.27 -0.43 -9.21
N LYS A 175 -10.02 -1.42 -9.72
CA LYS A 175 -9.86 -1.98 -11.07
C LYS A 175 -10.25 -1.02 -12.21
N GLU A 176 -11.00 0.03 -11.90
CA GLU A 176 -11.52 1.00 -12.88
C GLU A 176 -10.60 2.19 -13.06
N ILE A 177 -9.61 2.36 -12.19
CA ILE A 177 -8.62 3.43 -12.27
C ILE A 177 -7.74 3.26 -13.52
N GLN A 178 -7.64 4.32 -14.29
CA GLN A 178 -6.91 4.37 -15.56
C GLN A 178 -5.59 5.16 -15.44
N PRO A 179 -4.65 5.00 -16.37
CA PRO A 179 -3.41 5.78 -16.41
C PRO A 179 -3.64 7.30 -16.43
N GLU A 180 -4.72 7.74 -17.08
CA GLU A 180 -5.13 9.15 -17.17
C GLU A 180 -5.47 9.74 -15.81
N ASP A 181 -6.16 8.97 -14.96
CA ASP A 181 -6.50 9.37 -13.58
C ASP A 181 -5.23 9.57 -12.75
N ILE A 182 -4.29 8.64 -12.89
CA ILE A 182 -2.99 8.77 -12.22
C ILE A 182 -2.22 9.99 -12.71
N SER A 183 -2.23 10.25 -14.01
CA SER A 183 -1.61 11.45 -14.60
C SER A 183 -2.23 12.73 -14.05
N GLN A 184 -3.55 12.76 -13.86
CA GLN A 184 -4.27 13.90 -13.26
C GLN A 184 -3.83 14.11 -11.80
N ILE A 185 -3.75 13.05 -11.00
CA ILE A 185 -3.25 13.09 -9.62
C ILE A 185 -1.82 13.65 -9.57
N LEU A 186 -0.92 13.15 -10.42
CA LEU A 186 0.47 13.62 -10.45
C LEU A 186 0.57 15.09 -10.88
N ARG A 187 -0.23 15.54 -11.84
CA ARG A 187 -0.32 16.92 -12.29
C ARG A 187 -0.83 17.83 -11.16
N HIS A 188 -1.84 17.38 -10.40
CA HIS A 188 -2.29 18.08 -9.19
C HIS A 188 -1.15 18.24 -8.18
N CYS A 189 -0.42 17.16 -7.86
CA CYS A 189 0.71 17.20 -6.93
C CYS A 189 1.79 18.22 -7.37
N ILE A 190 2.08 18.31 -8.67
CA ILE A 190 3.03 19.28 -9.23
C ILE A 190 2.53 20.72 -9.06
N ASN A 191 1.24 20.98 -9.30
CA ASN A 191 0.68 22.32 -9.40
C ASN A 191 0.10 22.84 -8.09
N ARG A 192 -0.19 21.99 -7.09
CA ARG A 192 -0.78 22.44 -5.83
C ARG A 192 0.09 23.47 -5.12
N LYS A 193 -0.57 24.47 -4.55
CA LYS A 193 0.12 25.45 -3.69
C LYS A 193 0.63 24.76 -2.42
N PRO A 194 1.84 25.10 -1.92
CA PRO A 194 2.27 24.60 -0.63
C PRO A 194 1.24 24.98 0.43
N ALA A 195 0.81 24.04 1.26
CA ALA A 195 -0.01 24.39 2.41
C ALA A 195 0.76 25.43 3.25
N SER A 196 0.14 26.55 3.57
CA SER A 196 0.71 27.57 4.43
C SER A 196 0.78 27.03 5.87
N LYS A 197 1.81 26.26 6.17
CA LYS A 197 2.11 25.90 7.56
C LYS A 197 2.78 27.10 8.21
N GLY A 198 2.10 27.59 9.23
CA GLY A 198 2.38 28.79 9.96
C GLY A 198 3.83 29.05 10.34
N ARG A 199 4.08 30.34 10.62
CA ARG A 199 5.26 30.96 11.26
C ARG A 199 6.61 30.30 11.00
N GLY A 200 7.40 30.88 10.09
CA GLY A 200 8.86 30.78 10.16
C GLY A 200 9.61 30.11 9.03
N ARG A 201 9.00 29.67 7.94
CA ARG A 201 9.77 29.12 6.81
C ARG A 201 10.04 30.20 5.77
N ARG A 202 11.25 30.77 5.77
CA ARG A 202 11.77 31.60 4.67
C ARG A 202 11.60 30.82 3.36
N LYS A 203 10.81 31.38 2.42
CA LYS A 203 10.68 30.86 1.06
C LYS A 203 12.00 31.13 0.32
N THR A 204 12.81 30.11 0.12
CA THR A 204 13.85 30.14 -0.92
C THR A 204 13.16 29.83 -2.25
N GLN A 205 13.06 30.82 -3.13
CA GLN A 205 12.33 30.75 -4.41
C GLN A 205 12.81 29.62 -5.36
N ALA A 206 14.07 29.23 -5.31
CA ALA A 206 14.62 28.19 -6.17
C ALA A 206 14.19 26.74 -5.79
N SER A 207 13.72 26.51 -4.58
CA SER A 207 13.31 25.18 -4.09
C SER A 207 11.87 24.79 -4.44
N ALA A 208 11.05 25.75 -4.89
CA ALA A 208 9.60 25.54 -4.98
C ALA A 208 9.20 24.57 -6.12
N THR A 209 9.86 24.64 -7.27
CA THR A 209 9.48 23.85 -8.46
C THR A 209 10.08 22.44 -8.43
N ASN A 210 11.38 22.33 -8.15
CA ASN A 210 12.06 21.01 -8.12
C ASN A 210 11.57 20.11 -6.98
N GLY A 211 11.22 20.68 -5.81
CA GLY A 211 10.67 19.92 -4.70
C GLY A 211 9.32 19.29 -5.00
N LYS A 212 8.51 19.91 -5.85
CA LYS A 212 7.22 19.40 -6.29
C LYS A 212 7.35 18.27 -7.30
N LEU A 213 8.27 18.38 -8.26
CA LEU A 213 8.58 17.31 -9.21
C LEU A 213 9.05 16.06 -8.46
N THR A 214 9.95 16.22 -7.48
CA THR A 214 10.41 15.11 -6.63
C THR A 214 9.27 14.51 -5.82
N ALA A 215 8.35 15.32 -5.28
CA ALA A 215 7.18 14.84 -4.54
C ALA A 215 6.25 14.03 -5.45
N ALA A 216 5.96 14.52 -6.64
CA ALA A 216 5.12 13.84 -7.62
C ALA A 216 5.76 12.52 -8.10
N ASN A 217 7.08 12.50 -8.34
CA ASN A 217 7.78 11.26 -8.71
C ASN A 217 7.78 10.21 -7.58
N ARG A 218 7.85 10.65 -6.32
CA ARG A 218 7.66 9.77 -5.16
C ARG A 218 6.24 9.25 -5.07
N LEU A 219 5.23 10.13 -5.24
CA LEU A 219 3.83 9.74 -5.26
C LEU A 219 3.56 8.71 -6.36
N ARG A 220 4.09 8.92 -7.58
CA ARG A 220 4.04 7.93 -8.67
C ARG A 220 4.61 6.58 -8.21
N SER A 221 5.74 6.57 -7.52
CA SER A 221 6.36 5.35 -7.02
C SER A 221 5.49 4.65 -5.96
N TYR A 222 4.83 5.43 -5.08
CA TYR A 222 3.91 4.90 -4.08
C TYR A 222 2.67 4.28 -4.72
N LEU A 223 2.06 4.97 -5.68
CA LEU A 223 0.92 4.46 -6.43
C LEU A 223 1.27 3.19 -7.21
N ARG A 224 2.42 3.18 -7.91
CA ARG A 224 2.91 1.98 -8.60
C ARG A 224 3.06 0.80 -7.64
N ALA A 225 3.59 1.03 -6.45
CA ALA A 225 3.75 -0.01 -5.43
C ALA A 225 2.41 -0.47 -4.86
N ALA A 226 1.44 0.43 -4.65
CA ALA A 226 0.10 0.09 -4.18
C ALA A 226 -0.66 -0.76 -5.20
N PHE A 227 -0.65 -0.41 -6.48
CA PHE A 227 -1.27 -1.24 -7.52
C PHE A 227 -0.54 -2.58 -7.70
N SER A 228 0.78 -2.60 -7.63
CA SER A 228 1.54 -3.87 -7.64
C SER A 228 1.25 -4.75 -6.42
N PHE A 229 0.94 -4.17 -5.28
CA PHE A 229 0.44 -4.89 -4.11
C PHE A 229 -0.95 -5.45 -4.39
N GLY A 230 -1.89 -4.65 -4.91
CA GLY A 230 -3.24 -5.07 -5.22
C GLY A 230 -3.32 -6.21 -6.24
N LEU A 231 -2.48 -6.21 -7.28
CA LEU A 231 -2.35 -7.31 -8.25
C LEU A 231 -2.01 -8.66 -7.60
N LYS A 232 -1.27 -8.64 -6.48
CA LYS A 232 -0.84 -9.84 -5.74
C LYS A 232 -1.73 -10.15 -4.55
N HIS A 233 -2.55 -9.20 -4.13
CA HIS A 233 -3.38 -9.30 -2.94
C HIS A 233 -4.38 -10.44 -3.06
N ASP A 234 -5.14 -10.44 -4.14
CA ASP A 234 -6.24 -11.37 -4.36
C ASP A 234 -5.76 -12.81 -4.65
N LEU A 235 -4.52 -12.96 -5.09
CA LEU A 235 -3.89 -14.25 -5.39
C LEU A 235 -3.08 -14.79 -4.20
N ASN A 236 -2.99 -14.06 -3.09
CA ASN A 236 -2.19 -14.48 -1.94
C ASN A 236 -2.98 -15.48 -1.09
N PRO A 237 -2.51 -16.75 -0.97
CA PRO A 237 -3.20 -17.78 -0.16
C PRO A 237 -3.40 -17.38 1.30
N LEU A 238 -2.51 -16.57 1.86
CA LEU A 238 -2.61 -16.07 3.24
C LEU A 238 -3.73 -15.03 3.43
N ARG A 239 -4.36 -14.58 2.35
CA ARG A 239 -5.42 -13.57 2.31
C ARG A 239 -6.71 -14.09 1.69
N ALA A 240 -6.84 -15.40 1.50
CA ALA A 240 -8.01 -16.03 0.91
C ALA A 240 -9.33 -15.72 1.66
N GLY A 241 -9.23 -15.35 2.95
CA GLY A 241 -10.36 -14.94 3.79
C GLY A 241 -10.66 -13.44 3.80
N ASP A 242 -9.88 -12.60 3.11
CA ASP A 242 -10.09 -11.16 3.11
C ASP A 242 -11.45 -10.82 2.48
N ALA A 243 -12.21 -9.94 3.15
CA ALA A 243 -13.55 -9.57 2.70
C ALA A 243 -13.54 -8.73 1.42
N VAL A 244 -12.43 -8.02 1.17
CA VAL A 244 -12.25 -7.09 0.05
C VAL A 244 -11.26 -7.65 -0.95
N LEU A 245 -11.65 -7.65 -2.23
CA LEU A 245 -10.83 -8.01 -3.38
C LEU A 245 -10.69 -6.78 -4.29
N PHE A 246 -9.56 -6.60 -4.95
CA PHE A 246 -9.35 -5.43 -5.81
C PHE A 246 -9.60 -5.71 -7.29
N GLY A 247 -9.54 -6.96 -7.73
CA GLY A 247 -9.85 -7.40 -9.08
C GLY A 247 -8.96 -6.80 -10.17
N LEU A 248 -7.74 -6.40 -9.82
CA LEU A 248 -6.80 -5.74 -10.73
C LEU A 248 -6.25 -6.74 -11.76
N ARG A 249 -6.21 -6.31 -13.02
CA ARG A 249 -5.60 -7.07 -14.12
C ARG A 249 -4.25 -6.52 -14.55
N TYR A 250 -4.03 -5.22 -14.37
CA TYR A 250 -2.80 -4.52 -14.71
C TYR A 250 -2.54 -3.39 -13.70
N ASN A 251 -1.34 -2.82 -13.76
CA ASN A 251 -0.96 -1.69 -12.94
C ASN A 251 -1.03 -0.40 -13.79
N PRO A 252 -1.99 0.51 -13.56
CA PRO A 252 -2.16 1.71 -14.38
C PRO A 252 -0.98 2.69 -14.29
N VAL A 253 -0.04 2.45 -13.38
CA VAL A 253 1.17 3.29 -13.19
C VAL A 253 2.41 2.66 -13.86
N ALA A 254 2.30 1.43 -14.38
CA ALA A 254 3.47 0.68 -14.87
C ALA A 254 4.22 1.42 -15.98
N ASP A 255 3.47 1.92 -16.96
CA ASP A 255 4.01 2.52 -18.20
C ASP A 255 4.09 4.06 -18.13
N LEU A 256 3.65 4.66 -17.01
CA LEU A 256 3.82 6.10 -16.83
C LEU A 256 5.31 6.45 -16.69
N PRO A 257 5.83 7.41 -17.45
CA PRO A 257 7.22 7.81 -17.39
C PRO A 257 7.59 8.40 -16.03
N THR A 258 8.85 8.34 -15.68
CA THR A 258 9.40 9.11 -14.55
C THR A 258 9.34 10.60 -14.88
N ILE A 259 9.11 11.42 -13.86
CA ILE A 259 9.03 12.87 -14.07
C ILE A 259 10.44 13.41 -14.25
N GLU A 260 10.71 13.95 -15.42
CA GLU A 260 12.01 14.55 -15.77
C GLU A 260 12.36 15.70 -14.82
N GLY A 261 13.64 15.83 -14.50
CA GLY A 261 14.14 16.87 -13.58
C GLY A 261 13.74 16.71 -12.12
N ALA A 262 12.98 15.63 -11.78
CA ALA A 262 12.57 15.36 -10.41
C ALA A 262 13.74 14.95 -9.50
N GLU A 263 14.73 14.29 -10.05
CA GLU A 263 15.93 13.83 -9.33
C GLU A 263 17.17 14.46 -9.95
N ARG A 264 17.92 15.20 -9.13
CA ARG A 264 19.26 15.64 -9.46
C ARG A 264 20.23 14.98 -8.50
N ALA A 265 21.23 14.32 -9.03
CA ALA A 265 22.36 13.88 -8.24
C ALA A 265 22.98 15.13 -7.60
N ASN A 266 23.16 15.12 -6.27
CA ASN A 266 23.98 16.14 -5.63
C ASN A 266 25.43 15.74 -5.85
N THR A 267 26.08 16.36 -6.81
CA THR A 267 27.50 16.15 -7.15
C THR A 267 28.41 17.15 -6.44
N GLU A 268 27.84 18.06 -5.63
CA GLU A 268 28.62 19.09 -4.94
C GLU A 268 29.35 18.51 -3.74
N ALA A 269 30.65 18.75 -3.69
CA ALA A 269 31.51 18.53 -2.55
C ALA A 269 32.24 19.85 -2.22
N LEU A 270 32.50 20.08 -0.95
CA LEU A 270 33.33 21.22 -0.50
C LEU A 270 34.81 20.94 -0.85
N ASN A 271 35.54 21.97 -1.26
CA ASN A 271 36.96 21.86 -1.42
C ASN A 271 37.69 21.89 -0.06
N GLY A 272 39.03 21.80 -0.07
CA GLY A 272 39.86 21.77 1.15
C GLY A 272 39.70 23.00 2.03
N ASP A 273 39.64 24.18 1.43
CA ASP A 273 39.51 25.44 2.17
C ASP A 273 38.12 25.57 2.77
N GLU A 274 37.10 25.27 2.01
CA GLU A 274 35.71 25.23 2.51
C GLU A 274 35.58 24.24 3.67
N LEU A 275 36.16 23.03 3.56
CA LEU A 275 36.14 22.02 4.63
C LEU A 275 36.85 22.53 5.89
N ARG A 276 38.02 23.20 5.72
CA ARG A 276 38.73 23.83 6.83
C ARG A 276 37.87 24.86 7.57
N GLN A 277 37.13 25.70 6.84
CA GLN A 277 36.22 26.67 7.45
C GLN A 277 35.08 25.97 8.22
N VAL A 278 34.58 24.86 7.71
CA VAL A 278 33.56 24.04 8.43
C VAL A 278 34.14 23.49 9.73
N LEU A 279 35.39 22.95 9.72
CA LEU A 279 36.03 22.40 10.92
C LEU A 279 36.23 23.48 11.99
N ARG A 280 36.73 24.68 11.59
CA ARG A 280 36.85 25.83 12.49
C ARG A 280 35.52 26.28 13.08
N ALA A 281 34.47 26.34 12.26
CA ALA A 281 33.14 26.71 12.73
C ALA A 281 32.52 25.64 13.66
N VAL A 282 32.77 24.35 13.45
CA VAL A 282 32.39 23.27 14.35
C VAL A 282 33.04 23.40 15.71
N ALA A 283 34.33 23.77 15.76
CA ALA A 283 35.06 24.01 17.02
C ALA A 283 34.42 25.12 17.87
N GLY A 284 33.73 26.09 17.27
CA GLY A 284 33.01 27.17 17.94
C GLY A 284 31.55 26.83 18.33
N LEU A 285 31.07 25.63 18.06
CA LEU A 285 29.69 25.27 18.40
C LEU A 285 29.48 25.11 19.92
N PRO A 286 28.34 25.60 20.47
CA PRO A 286 28.10 25.56 21.90
C PRO A 286 27.69 24.15 22.39
N GLY A 287 28.15 23.80 23.60
CA GLY A 287 27.77 22.61 24.33
C GLY A 287 27.94 21.30 23.56
N ARG A 288 27.03 20.38 23.71
CA ARG A 288 27.12 19.05 23.05
C ARG A 288 26.90 19.07 21.53
N ARG A 289 26.59 20.22 20.92
CA ARG A 289 26.51 20.36 19.45
C ARG A 289 27.86 20.13 18.78
N GLN A 290 28.94 20.62 19.41
CA GLN A 290 30.31 20.46 18.91
C GLN A 290 30.73 18.98 18.87
N PRO A 291 30.73 18.22 19.97
CA PRO A 291 31.16 16.83 19.93
C PRO A 291 30.25 15.95 19.05
N ILE A 292 28.95 16.27 18.92
CA ILE A 292 28.07 15.57 17.98
C ILE A 292 28.47 15.85 16.51
N ALA A 293 28.76 17.12 16.18
CA ALA A 293 29.21 17.47 14.84
C ALA A 293 30.57 16.85 14.52
N ASN A 294 31.49 16.85 15.49
CA ASN A 294 32.79 16.19 15.39
C ASN A 294 32.63 14.68 15.15
N ALA A 295 31.77 14.00 15.94
CA ALA A 295 31.50 12.57 15.73
C ALA A 295 30.98 12.27 14.32
N MET A 296 30.11 13.11 13.79
CA MET A 296 29.61 12.97 12.43
C MET A 296 30.75 13.06 11.38
N ILE A 297 31.71 13.94 11.58
CA ILE A 297 32.81 14.18 10.65
C ILE A 297 33.89 13.11 10.83
N TYR A 298 34.41 12.92 12.06
CA TYR A 298 35.55 12.03 12.36
C TYR A 298 35.21 10.55 12.17
N LEU A 299 33.93 10.15 12.31
CA LEU A 299 33.47 8.81 11.94
C LEU A 299 33.20 8.69 10.42
N ALA A 300 33.86 9.50 9.61
CA ALA A 300 33.81 9.46 8.15
C ALA A 300 32.40 9.60 7.57
N GLY A 301 31.52 10.41 8.18
CA GLY A 301 30.23 10.74 7.58
C GLY A 301 29.20 9.63 7.62
N GLN A 302 29.10 8.89 8.69
CA GLN A 302 28.08 7.85 8.87
C GLN A 302 26.64 8.35 8.65
N ARG A 303 25.72 7.46 8.31
CA ARG A 303 24.30 7.85 8.18
C ARG A 303 23.77 8.30 9.54
N VAL A 304 23.22 9.51 9.60
CA VAL A 304 22.69 10.11 10.84
C VAL A 304 21.81 9.14 11.62
N GLN A 305 20.87 8.48 10.94
CA GLN A 305 19.95 7.54 11.56
C GLN A 305 20.65 6.31 12.18
N MET A 306 21.77 5.87 11.63
CA MET A 306 22.54 4.75 12.18
C MET A 306 23.23 5.17 13.48
N LEU A 307 23.96 6.29 13.45
CA LEU A 307 24.65 6.80 14.63
C LEU A 307 23.70 7.11 15.78
N LEU A 308 22.61 7.84 15.51
CA LEU A 308 21.69 8.28 16.55
C LEU A 308 20.85 7.15 17.17
N ARG A 309 20.81 5.97 16.57
CA ARG A 309 20.19 4.79 17.16
C ARG A 309 21.09 4.08 18.16
N ALA A 310 22.39 4.28 18.06
CA ALA A 310 23.33 3.61 18.97
C ALA A 310 23.00 3.87 20.43
N THR A 311 23.15 2.85 21.23
CA THR A 311 22.96 2.82 22.68
C THR A 311 24.27 2.47 23.35
N TRP A 312 24.31 2.51 24.66
CA TRP A 312 25.49 2.10 25.41
C TRP A 312 25.84 0.62 25.23
N ALA A 313 24.83 -0.23 24.96
CA ALA A 313 25.03 -1.64 24.66
C ALA A 313 25.69 -1.89 23.27
N ASP A 314 25.74 -0.89 22.41
CA ASP A 314 26.38 -0.98 21.11
C ASP A 314 27.87 -0.58 21.14
N LEU A 315 28.42 -0.29 22.31
CA LEU A 315 29.86 -0.09 22.56
C LEU A 315 30.41 -1.33 23.26
N SER A 316 31.40 -1.94 22.67
CA SER A 316 32.11 -3.12 23.20
C SER A 316 33.60 -2.95 23.07
N GLU A 317 34.37 -3.64 23.92
CA GLU A 317 35.82 -3.74 23.79
C GLU A 317 36.17 -4.99 22.96
N ASP A 318 36.97 -4.78 21.94
CA ASP A 318 37.55 -5.82 21.10
C ASP A 318 39.03 -6.00 21.47
N PRO A 319 39.53 -7.22 21.70
CA PRO A 319 40.91 -7.44 22.14
C PRO A 319 42.01 -6.92 21.18
N GLU A 320 41.69 -6.89 19.88
CA GLU A 320 42.63 -6.47 18.82
C GLU A 320 42.39 -5.02 18.40
N HIS A 321 41.16 -4.55 18.45
CA HIS A 321 40.78 -3.27 17.85
C HIS A 321 40.36 -2.20 18.87
N GLY A 322 40.35 -2.50 20.18
CA GLY A 322 39.94 -1.57 21.23
C GLY A 322 38.42 -1.33 21.23
N THR A 323 37.99 -0.12 21.56
CA THR A 323 36.56 0.20 21.57
C THR A 323 35.95 0.12 20.17
N VAL A 324 34.89 -0.66 20.04
CA VAL A 324 34.13 -0.84 18.79
C VAL A 324 32.70 -0.36 18.97
N LEU A 325 32.26 0.49 18.05
CA LEU A 325 30.88 0.95 17.96
C LEU A 325 30.11 0.11 16.92
N ARG A 326 29.09 -0.60 17.38
CA ARG A 326 28.17 -1.34 16.53
C ARG A 326 27.05 -0.41 16.07
N LEU A 327 26.89 -0.27 14.76
CA LEU A 327 25.78 0.43 14.11
C LEU A 327 24.90 -0.58 13.37
N VAL A 328 23.58 -0.36 13.37
CA VAL A 328 22.65 -1.25 12.67
C VAL A 328 22.18 -0.57 11.38
N ASP A 329 22.53 -1.16 10.24
CA ASP A 329 22.10 -0.69 8.92
C ASP A 329 20.78 -1.38 8.50
N TYR A 330 19.69 -0.64 8.58
CA TYR A 330 18.35 -1.07 8.14
C TYR A 330 18.10 -0.86 6.65
N LYS A 331 19.08 -0.30 5.91
CA LYS A 331 18.94 -0.04 4.48
C LYS A 331 19.23 -1.30 3.68
N GLY A 332 18.21 -2.13 3.52
CA GLY A 332 18.27 -3.35 2.71
C GLY A 332 17.05 -3.48 1.82
N GLY A 333 17.14 -4.35 0.78
CA GLY A 333 16.01 -4.73 -0.06
C GLY A 333 14.93 -5.49 0.72
N LYS A 334 13.82 -5.80 0.05
CA LYS A 334 12.71 -6.57 0.65
C LYS A 334 13.22 -7.90 1.20
N GLY A 335 12.98 -8.17 2.49
CA GLY A 335 13.38 -9.40 3.16
C GLY A 335 14.86 -9.47 3.58
N THR A 336 15.64 -8.39 3.42
CA THR A 336 17.01 -8.35 3.92
C THR A 336 16.99 -7.97 5.40
N PRO A 337 17.54 -8.80 6.30
CA PRO A 337 17.65 -8.47 7.71
C PRO A 337 18.56 -7.24 7.90
N PRO A 338 18.40 -6.49 8.99
CA PRO A 338 19.33 -5.45 9.39
C PRO A 338 20.75 -6.03 9.50
N ARG A 339 21.75 -5.21 9.13
CA ARG A 339 23.15 -5.62 9.17
C ARG A 339 23.91 -4.85 10.23
N ASP A 340 24.75 -5.55 10.95
CA ASP A 340 25.74 -4.92 11.84
C ASP A 340 26.83 -4.25 11.00
N HIS A 341 27.14 -3.03 11.37
CA HIS A 341 28.21 -2.23 10.82
C HIS A 341 29.10 -1.78 11.96
N LEU A 342 30.24 -2.45 12.11
CA LEU A 342 31.19 -2.23 13.17
C LEU A 342 32.18 -1.13 12.78
N LEU A 343 32.41 -0.19 13.68
CA LEU A 343 33.40 0.89 13.52
C LEU A 343 34.38 0.87 14.70
N PRO A 344 35.68 0.81 14.46
CA PRO A 344 36.67 0.92 15.53
C PRO A 344 36.78 2.40 15.96
N ILE A 345 36.78 2.60 17.27
CA ILE A 345 36.99 3.91 17.89
C ILE A 345 38.34 3.84 18.59
N SER A 346 39.38 4.42 17.98
CA SER A 346 40.75 4.34 18.50
C SER A 346 41.53 5.59 18.17
N GLY A 347 42.56 5.87 18.98
CA GLY A 347 43.48 7.02 18.79
C GLY A 347 42.74 8.34 18.74
N ARG A 348 43.02 9.19 17.75
CA ARG A 348 42.43 10.53 17.63
C ARG A 348 40.91 10.53 17.54
N VAL A 349 40.31 9.51 16.93
CA VAL A 349 38.84 9.38 16.87
C VAL A 349 38.27 9.19 18.27
N GLU A 350 38.89 8.40 19.11
CA GLU A 350 38.50 8.19 20.50
C GLU A 350 38.56 9.47 21.33
N GLU A 351 39.66 10.21 21.22
CA GLU A 351 39.85 11.50 21.90
C GLU A 351 38.73 12.49 21.51
N VAL A 352 38.41 12.61 20.24
CA VAL A 352 37.38 13.51 19.72
C VAL A 352 35.99 13.09 20.18
N LEU A 353 35.76 11.80 20.36
CA LEU A 353 34.48 11.27 20.83
C LEU A 353 34.35 11.18 22.35
N ALA A 354 35.45 11.31 23.09
CA ALA A 354 35.46 11.20 24.55
C ALA A 354 34.38 12.03 25.27
N PRO A 355 34.06 13.28 24.86
CA PRO A 355 32.99 14.06 25.49
C PRO A 355 31.58 13.48 25.31
N LEU A 356 31.39 12.56 24.34
CA LEU A 356 30.15 11.83 24.13
C LEU A 356 30.13 10.48 24.85
N LEU A 357 31.31 9.90 25.09
CA LEU A 357 31.46 8.55 25.65
C LEU A 357 31.57 8.57 27.16
N THR A 358 31.99 9.71 27.76
CA THR A 358 32.21 9.84 29.20
C THR A 358 31.65 11.18 29.71
N PRO A 359 30.82 11.20 30.76
CA PRO A 359 30.20 10.04 31.42
C PRO A 359 29.10 9.39 30.58
N ARG A 360 28.88 8.09 30.79
CA ARG A 360 27.78 7.36 30.15
C ARG A 360 26.45 7.77 30.78
N THR A 361 25.73 8.68 30.15
CA THR A 361 24.43 9.19 30.60
C THR A 361 23.34 9.00 29.55
N GLY A 362 22.09 8.90 30.00
CA GLY A 362 20.94 8.76 29.11
C GLY A 362 20.91 7.44 28.31
N ALA A 363 20.21 7.45 27.20
CA ALA A 363 19.92 6.26 26.41
C ALA A 363 21.07 5.84 25.46
N GLY A 364 22.12 6.67 25.34
CA GLY A 364 23.26 6.40 24.44
C GLY A 364 24.14 7.63 24.24
N PRO A 365 25.24 7.49 23.49
CA PRO A 365 26.26 8.53 23.37
C PRO A 365 25.79 9.82 22.67
N PHE A 366 24.83 9.69 21.75
CA PHE A 366 24.39 10.82 20.92
C PHE A 366 23.16 11.50 21.52
N SER A 367 23.40 12.48 22.41
CA SER A 367 22.38 13.29 23.07
C SER A 367 22.84 14.74 23.20
N LEU A 368 21.96 15.73 23.03
CA LEU A 368 22.27 17.15 23.22
C LEU A 368 22.30 17.57 24.68
N ASP A 369 21.51 16.94 25.51
CA ASP A 369 21.33 17.24 26.93
C ASP A 369 21.88 16.15 27.86
N GLY A 370 22.50 15.10 27.30
CA GLY A 370 22.98 13.94 28.05
C GLY A 370 21.86 12.96 28.47
N VAL A 371 20.60 13.23 28.16
CA VAL A 371 19.46 12.41 28.57
C VAL A 371 18.68 11.86 27.36
N ARG A 372 18.21 12.73 26.50
CA ARG A 372 17.34 12.38 25.36
C ARG A 372 18.11 12.18 24.09
N LYS A 373 17.77 11.17 23.29
CA LYS A 373 18.36 10.94 21.97
C LYS A 373 18.13 12.14 21.05
N VAL A 374 19.16 12.52 20.33
CA VAL A 374 19.10 13.55 19.27
C VAL A 374 18.27 13.04 18.09
N SER A 375 17.43 13.90 17.52
CA SER A 375 16.74 13.60 16.27
C SER A 375 17.66 13.81 15.06
N ALA A 376 17.46 13.05 14.01
CA ALA A 376 18.18 13.25 12.74
C ALA A 376 17.96 14.66 12.18
N HIS A 377 16.80 15.25 12.40
CA HIS A 377 16.49 16.61 12.00
C HIS A 377 17.39 17.63 12.73
N THR A 378 17.66 17.42 14.01
CA THR A 378 18.54 18.31 14.80
C THR A 378 19.97 18.32 14.26
N VAL A 379 20.53 17.14 13.94
CA VAL A 379 21.86 17.05 13.34
C VAL A 379 21.89 17.70 11.96
N GLN A 380 20.90 17.40 11.12
CA GLN A 380 20.80 18.06 9.81
C GLN A 380 20.69 19.57 9.93
N LYS A 381 19.98 20.07 10.95
CA LYS A 381 19.85 21.50 11.23
C LYS A 381 21.21 22.12 11.63
N ILE A 382 22.03 21.46 12.44
CA ILE A 382 23.37 21.93 12.79
C ILE A 382 24.17 22.25 11.50
N PHE A 383 24.28 21.30 10.59
CA PHE A 383 25.06 21.49 9.36
C PHE A 383 24.40 22.46 8.37
N SER A 384 23.08 22.54 8.29
CA SER A 384 22.42 23.53 7.43
C SER A 384 22.51 24.94 7.97
N GLU A 385 22.53 25.14 9.29
CA GLU A 385 22.78 26.43 9.93
C GLU A 385 24.22 26.88 9.67
N LEU A 386 25.22 26.00 9.90
CA LEU A 386 26.62 26.27 9.58
C LEU A 386 26.77 26.63 8.10
N GLY A 387 26.20 25.85 7.18
CA GLY A 387 26.29 26.12 5.75
C GLY A 387 25.67 27.45 5.35
N SER A 388 24.60 27.88 6.02
CA SER A 388 23.99 29.19 5.77
C SER A 388 24.83 30.34 6.31
N VAL A 389 25.41 30.17 7.51
CA VAL A 389 26.25 31.21 8.14
C VAL A 389 27.56 31.40 7.37
N LEU A 390 28.27 30.32 7.08
CA LEU A 390 29.56 30.38 6.36
C LEU A 390 29.37 30.88 4.92
N ALA A 391 28.29 30.52 4.26
CA ALA A 391 27.99 31.05 2.93
C ALA A 391 27.66 32.55 2.95
N ALA A 392 26.96 33.03 3.97
CA ALA A 392 26.70 34.47 4.16
C ALA A 392 27.97 35.26 4.42
N GLN A 393 29.03 34.63 4.96
CA GLN A 393 30.37 35.20 5.17
C GLN A 393 31.29 35.07 3.94
N GLY A 394 30.83 34.42 2.88
CA GLY A 394 31.61 34.17 1.68
C GLY A 394 32.73 33.10 1.85
N LEU A 395 32.70 32.35 2.97
CA LEU A 395 33.72 31.35 3.31
C LEU A 395 33.47 29.98 2.68
N THR A 396 32.23 29.65 2.41
CA THR A 396 31.85 28.42 1.75
C THR A 396 30.62 28.64 0.83
N ARG A 397 30.34 27.67 -0.05
CA ARG A 397 28.99 27.54 -0.65
C ARG A 397 28.00 27.07 0.40
N THR A 398 26.69 27.25 0.16
CA THR A 398 25.67 26.70 1.03
C THR A 398 25.73 25.17 1.02
N PHE A 399 25.78 24.55 2.19
CA PHE A 399 25.86 23.09 2.31
C PHE A 399 24.89 22.52 3.35
N THR A 400 24.68 21.22 3.27
CA THR A 400 23.91 20.42 4.23
C THR A 400 24.71 19.20 4.66
N TRP A 401 24.21 18.41 5.61
CA TRP A 401 24.88 17.14 5.94
C TRP A 401 25.03 16.19 4.73
N ARG A 402 24.14 16.25 3.76
CA ARG A 402 24.28 15.48 2.52
C ARG A 402 25.50 15.91 1.71
N THR A 403 25.72 17.20 1.59
CA THR A 403 26.93 17.78 0.95
C THR A 403 28.17 17.36 1.72
N MET A 404 28.15 17.47 3.06
CA MET A 404 29.27 17.04 3.92
C MET A 404 29.64 15.58 3.71
N ARG A 405 28.65 14.67 3.59
CA ARG A 405 28.95 13.26 3.30
C ARG A 405 29.63 13.08 1.93
N ALA A 406 29.15 13.77 0.90
CA ALA A 406 29.80 13.76 -0.41
C ALA A 406 31.23 14.33 -0.32
N THR A 407 31.42 15.40 0.44
CA THR A 407 32.75 16.00 0.73
C THR A 407 33.67 14.96 1.37
N ILE A 408 33.24 14.33 2.45
CA ILE A 408 34.06 13.33 3.17
C ILE A 408 34.44 12.17 2.25
N GLU A 409 33.49 11.64 1.47
CA GLU A 409 33.72 10.53 0.53
C GLU A 409 34.72 10.96 -0.57
N THR A 410 34.61 12.20 -1.08
CA THR A 410 35.52 12.78 -2.08
C THR A 410 36.93 12.94 -1.52
N HIS A 411 37.07 13.50 -0.31
CA HIS A 411 38.40 13.70 0.31
C HIS A 411 39.03 12.36 0.71
N LEU A 412 38.27 11.36 1.14
CA LEU A 412 38.80 10.01 1.35
C LEU A 412 39.35 9.40 0.05
N ALA A 413 38.69 9.64 -1.09
CA ALA A 413 39.23 9.24 -2.39
C ALA A 413 40.52 9.96 -2.73
N MET A 414 40.60 11.29 -2.50
CA MET A 414 41.81 12.07 -2.68
C MET A 414 42.98 11.59 -1.80
N LEU A 415 42.68 11.07 -0.61
CA LEU A 415 43.64 10.43 0.29
C LEU A 415 44.08 9.04 -0.17
N GLY A 416 43.57 8.54 -1.30
CA GLY A 416 43.92 7.23 -1.83
C GLY A 416 43.22 6.07 -1.12
N VAL A 417 42.08 6.32 -0.44
CA VAL A 417 41.20 5.24 0.03
C VAL A 417 40.38 4.76 -1.16
N ASP A 418 40.56 3.52 -1.56
CA ASP A 418 39.90 2.97 -2.73
C ASP A 418 38.37 2.84 -2.54
N GLU A 419 37.62 2.64 -3.62
CA GLU A 419 36.16 2.60 -3.62
C GLU A 419 35.62 1.49 -2.71
N GLN A 420 36.27 0.33 -2.71
CA GLN A 420 35.86 -0.81 -1.91
C GLN A 420 36.01 -0.52 -0.40
N ARG A 421 37.13 0.05 0.01
CA ARG A 421 37.38 0.45 1.40
C ARG A 421 36.43 1.53 1.86
N ARG A 422 36.15 2.56 1.02
CA ARG A 422 35.11 3.56 1.29
C ARG A 422 33.73 2.92 1.43
N ALA A 423 33.41 1.94 0.61
CA ALA A 423 32.16 1.21 0.70
C ALA A 423 32.03 0.42 2.02
N TRP A 424 33.11 -0.21 2.51
CA TRP A 424 33.13 -0.87 3.82
C TRP A 424 32.99 0.14 4.96
N LEU A 425 33.72 1.25 4.89
CA LEU A 425 33.70 2.29 5.92
C LEU A 425 32.32 2.97 6.05
N LEU A 426 31.62 3.17 4.94
CA LEU A 426 30.32 3.87 4.88
C LEU A 426 29.10 2.94 4.85
N SER A 427 29.29 1.63 4.95
CA SER A 427 28.24 0.63 4.76
C SER A 427 27.49 0.80 3.44
N HIS A 428 28.22 1.05 2.34
CA HIS A 428 27.71 1.14 0.98
C HIS A 428 27.89 -0.17 0.20
N GLY A 429 27.15 -0.33 -0.91
CA GLY A 429 27.47 -1.26 -2.01
C GLY A 429 27.45 -2.78 -1.70
N ARG A 430 27.08 -3.21 -0.50
CA ARG A 430 27.08 -4.66 -0.14
C ARG A 430 25.84 -5.38 -0.72
N SER A 431 25.68 -5.34 -2.05
CA SER A 431 24.51 -5.85 -2.77
C SER A 431 24.88 -7.00 -3.71
N GLY A 432 25.61 -7.93 -3.45
CA GLY A 432 25.90 -9.13 -4.26
C GLY A 432 25.60 -10.43 -3.50
N VAL A 433 25.54 -11.55 -4.20
CA VAL A 433 25.42 -12.87 -3.60
C VAL A 433 26.59 -13.14 -2.65
N GLN A 434 27.81 -12.78 -3.06
CA GLN A 434 29.02 -12.94 -2.26
C GLN A 434 28.94 -12.14 -0.95
N ALA A 435 28.59 -10.84 -1.01
CA ALA A 435 28.47 -9.99 0.17
C ALA A 435 27.31 -10.37 1.10
N LYS A 436 26.27 -11.04 0.60
CA LYS A 436 25.15 -11.49 1.41
C LYS A 436 25.36 -12.83 2.08
N HIS A 437 26.04 -13.73 1.43
CA HIS A 437 26.06 -15.15 1.84
C HIS A 437 27.44 -15.63 2.32
N TYR A 438 28.53 -15.06 1.82
CA TYR A 438 29.87 -15.57 2.06
C TYR A 438 30.78 -14.63 2.82
N ASP A 439 30.66 -13.30 2.63
CA ASP A 439 31.52 -12.31 3.28
C ASP A 439 30.98 -11.94 4.67
N ARG A 440 31.62 -12.50 5.69
CA ARG A 440 31.31 -12.23 7.11
C ARG A 440 32.43 -11.49 7.84
N TYR A 441 33.48 -11.12 7.13
CA TYR A 441 34.59 -10.36 7.71
C TYR A 441 34.16 -8.93 8.06
N SER A 442 34.58 -8.44 9.22
CA SER A 442 34.15 -7.17 9.76
C SER A 442 34.87 -5.94 9.18
N TYR A 443 36.04 -6.18 8.55
CA TYR A 443 36.94 -5.14 8.01
C TYR A 443 37.35 -4.09 9.06
N LEU A 444 37.48 -4.46 10.33
CA LEU A 444 37.82 -3.53 11.42
C LEU A 444 39.23 -2.97 11.25
N LYS A 445 40.19 -3.79 10.84
CA LYS A 445 41.56 -3.36 10.57
C LYS A 445 41.61 -2.28 9.50
N GLU A 446 41.00 -2.55 8.35
CA GLU A 446 40.98 -1.63 7.20
C GLU A 446 40.25 -0.33 7.55
N LYS A 447 39.14 -0.43 8.24
CA LYS A 447 38.36 0.74 8.70
C LYS A 447 39.15 1.58 9.71
N ARG A 448 39.95 0.95 10.59
CA ARG A 448 40.81 1.63 11.55
C ARG A 448 41.88 2.42 10.82
N GLU A 449 42.58 1.79 9.88
CA GLU A 449 43.62 2.48 9.06
C GLU A 449 43.02 3.69 8.35
N ASP A 450 41.85 3.55 7.73
CA ASP A 450 41.20 4.63 7.01
C ASP A 450 40.69 5.75 7.94
N LEU A 451 40.20 5.44 9.12
CA LEU A 451 39.77 6.43 10.13
C LEU A 451 40.97 7.17 10.72
N VAL A 452 42.08 6.49 10.97
CA VAL A 452 43.33 7.14 11.42
C VAL A 452 43.85 8.10 10.35
N LYS A 453 43.92 7.68 9.10
CA LYS A 453 44.33 8.51 7.97
C LYS A 453 43.39 9.70 7.78
N TRP A 454 42.09 9.50 7.92
CA TRP A 454 41.10 10.56 7.85
C TRP A 454 41.23 11.56 8.98
N ALA A 455 41.41 11.13 10.22
CA ALA A 455 41.58 12.00 11.38
C ALA A 455 42.84 12.83 11.26
N ALA A 456 43.99 12.22 10.89
CA ALA A 456 45.23 12.94 10.66
C ALA A 456 45.10 14.03 9.58
N TYR A 457 44.36 13.75 8.51
CA TYR A 457 44.08 14.74 7.47
C TYR A 457 43.27 15.93 7.97
N LEU A 458 42.25 15.68 8.81
CA LEU A 458 41.42 16.74 9.40
C LEU A 458 42.24 17.61 10.37
N ASP A 459 43.05 16.98 11.20
CA ASP A 459 43.92 17.72 12.14
C ASP A 459 44.96 18.58 11.39
N ALA A 460 45.61 18.05 10.36
CA ALA A 460 46.54 18.82 9.52
C ALA A 460 45.88 20.03 8.83
N MET A 461 44.60 19.94 8.53
CA MET A 461 43.83 21.10 8.01
C MET A 461 43.58 22.18 9.06
N LEU A 462 43.49 21.82 10.34
CA LEU A 462 43.32 22.77 11.44
C LEU A 462 44.63 23.41 11.86
N ASP A 463 45.74 22.68 11.79
CA ASP A 463 47.06 23.12 12.20
C ASP A 463 47.72 24.08 11.18
N ASN A 464 47.36 24.01 9.90
CA ASN A 464 47.86 24.94 8.89
C ASN A 464 47.06 26.26 8.92
N PRO A 465 47.62 27.37 9.38
CA PRO A 465 47.05 28.69 9.19
C PRO A 465 46.98 28.98 7.68
N ALA A 466 45.84 29.46 7.20
CA ALA A 466 45.62 29.88 5.81
C ALA A 466 46.41 31.13 5.50
#